data_77f98d688350208b3acff082be456832
#
_entry.id   77f98d688350208b3acff082be456832
#
_cell.length_a   1.000
_cell.length_b   1.000
_cell.length_c   1.000
_cell.angle_alpha   90.00
_cell.angle_beta   90.00
_cell.angle_gamma   90.00
#
_symmetry.space_group_name_H-M   'P 1'
#
loop_
_entity.id
_entity.type
_entity.pdbx_description
1 polymer ?
#
loop_
_entity_poly.entity_id
_entity_poly.type
_entity_poly.pdbx_seq_one_letter_code
_entity_poly.pdbx_strand_id
1 'polypeptide(L)'
;MWYNERMKYPKIDLKTVRLQARQFQAENPRLFLVYLLPSMLVILSGFLNPLERINESVLEQPFLSVFGHVFQAYLFPLLVSFIGTVLLTSSVYATLTLMKDSKTEPSVKNSLALFDEERFSQTFLTLLLKRFYLFLWSIPNLLGIYLLFYSSFLAKKFVTLHPEFPNLDLSSVETERFLMVFGLYFLASLILIIVGNILYIPQYYAYSQVEFLLCYSLDLGQASPRRILKTSRSFMKGYKFQHFVLDLQLLPWYFLNWITFGIASFLLLPYIQCTKISFYRAVLRAALSKKYQLNYPW
;
A
#
# COMPACT_ATOMS: atom_id res chain seq x y z
N MET A 1 -13.33 -5.31 -30.73
CA MET A 1 -12.67 -6.14 -29.73
C MET A 1 -12.89 -5.62 -28.28
N TRP A 2 -12.85 -4.31 -28.03
CA TRP A 2 -13.08 -3.65 -26.72
C TRP A 2 -14.52 -3.79 -26.15
N TYR A 3 -15.53 -3.94 -26.99
CA TYR A 3 -16.95 -4.04 -26.54
C TYR A 3 -17.26 -5.39 -25.91
N ASN A 4 -16.67 -6.49 -26.36
CA ASN A 4 -16.86 -7.83 -25.82
C ASN A 4 -16.18 -8.07 -24.46
N GLU A 5 -15.12 -7.30 -24.11
CA GLU A 5 -14.50 -7.42 -22.81
C GLU A 5 -15.31 -6.75 -21.68
N ARG A 6 -16.12 -5.73 -22.00
CA ARG A 6 -16.99 -5.07 -21.00
C ARG A 6 -18.09 -5.98 -20.47
N MET A 7 -18.58 -6.92 -21.26
CA MET A 7 -19.57 -7.92 -20.82
C MET A 7 -18.96 -9.03 -19.97
N LYS A 8 -17.62 -9.17 -19.96
CA LYS A 8 -16.91 -10.22 -19.22
C LYS A 8 -16.79 -9.95 -17.70
N TYR A 9 -16.86 -8.68 -17.30
CA TYR A 9 -16.70 -8.25 -15.89
C TYR A 9 -17.78 -7.23 -15.54
N PRO A 10 -18.80 -7.61 -14.75
CA PRO A 10 -19.86 -6.69 -14.34
C PRO A 10 -19.28 -5.49 -13.57
N LYS A 11 -19.81 -4.31 -13.86
CA LYS A 11 -19.40 -3.08 -13.16
C LYS A 11 -19.94 -3.09 -11.74
N ILE A 12 -19.06 -2.90 -10.76
CA ILE A 12 -19.44 -2.74 -9.36
C ILE A 12 -19.91 -1.31 -9.12
N ASP A 13 -21.06 -1.15 -8.49
CA ASP A 13 -21.55 0.18 -8.07
C ASP A 13 -20.82 0.62 -6.79
N LEU A 14 -19.85 1.53 -6.97
CA LEU A 14 -19.04 2.06 -5.87
C LEU A 14 -19.86 2.92 -4.90
N LYS A 15 -21.00 3.48 -5.35
CA LYS A 15 -21.91 4.23 -4.47
C LYS A 15 -22.57 3.30 -3.46
N THR A 16 -23.10 2.19 -3.92
CA THR A 16 -23.71 1.15 -3.08
C THR A 16 -22.66 0.56 -2.11
N VAL A 17 -21.43 0.29 -2.56
CA VAL A 17 -20.33 -0.18 -1.70
C VAL A 17 -20.08 0.77 -0.52
N ARG A 18 -20.04 2.08 -0.76
CA ARG A 18 -19.82 3.07 0.30
C ARG A 18 -21.05 3.23 1.22
N LEU A 19 -22.26 3.13 0.67
CA LEU A 19 -23.49 3.17 1.48
C LEU A 19 -23.55 1.98 2.44
N GLN A 20 -23.26 0.77 1.98
CA GLN A 20 -23.19 -0.43 2.81
C GLN A 20 -22.17 -0.28 3.94
N ALA A 21 -21.00 0.29 3.64
CA ALA A 21 -19.98 0.54 4.66
C ALA A 21 -20.44 1.53 5.73
N ARG A 22 -21.12 2.61 5.33
CA ARG A 22 -21.70 3.60 6.27
C ARG A 22 -22.81 3.01 7.13
N GLN A 23 -23.70 2.22 6.54
CA GLN A 23 -24.77 1.56 7.26
C GLN A 23 -24.20 0.61 8.32
N PHE A 24 -23.26 -0.26 7.94
CA PHE A 24 -22.63 -1.18 8.88
C PHE A 24 -21.90 -0.45 10.02
N GLN A 25 -21.23 0.66 9.74
CA GLN A 25 -20.57 1.47 10.77
C GLN A 25 -21.59 2.15 11.69
N ALA A 26 -22.73 2.63 11.16
CA ALA A 26 -23.79 3.23 11.96
C ALA A 26 -24.46 2.20 12.89
N GLU A 27 -24.65 0.98 12.42
CA GLU A 27 -25.17 -0.15 13.20
C GLU A 27 -24.18 -0.62 14.28
N ASN A 28 -22.88 -0.37 14.09
CA ASN A 28 -21.82 -0.80 14.98
C ASN A 28 -20.96 0.38 15.47
N PRO A 29 -21.49 1.29 16.30
CA PRO A 29 -20.78 2.52 16.71
C PRO A 29 -19.47 2.23 17.46
N ARG A 30 -19.35 1.08 18.14
CA ARG A 30 -18.14 0.67 18.86
C ARG A 30 -17.08 0.02 17.97
N LEU A 31 -17.29 -0.04 16.64
CA LEU A 31 -16.34 -0.66 15.70
C LEU A 31 -14.95 -0.01 15.76
N PHE A 32 -14.84 1.26 16.16
CA PHE A 32 -13.55 1.94 16.33
C PHE A 32 -12.64 1.23 17.34
N LEU A 33 -13.18 0.52 18.33
CA LEU A 33 -12.40 -0.26 19.30
C LEU A 33 -11.58 -1.38 18.63
N VAL A 34 -12.13 -2.00 17.59
CA VAL A 34 -11.43 -3.03 16.81
C VAL A 34 -10.24 -2.45 16.05
N TYR A 35 -10.27 -1.16 15.70
CA TYR A 35 -9.20 -0.48 14.97
C TYR A 35 -8.30 0.38 15.85
N LEU A 36 -8.48 0.34 17.17
CA LEU A 36 -7.73 1.18 18.11
C LEU A 36 -6.22 0.92 18.03
N LEU A 37 -5.79 -0.35 18.11
CA LEU A 37 -4.37 -0.70 18.03
C LEU A 37 -3.73 -0.34 16.69
N PRO A 38 -4.29 -0.70 15.51
CA PRO A 38 -3.73 -0.25 14.24
C PRO A 38 -3.72 1.29 14.10
N SER A 39 -4.72 2.00 14.62
CA SER A 39 -4.72 3.47 14.60
C SER A 39 -3.59 4.07 15.44
N MET A 40 -3.30 3.53 16.61
CA MET A 40 -2.16 3.94 17.42
C MET A 40 -0.84 3.76 16.68
N LEU A 41 -0.66 2.64 15.96
CA LEU A 41 0.54 2.43 15.16
C LEU A 41 0.64 3.37 13.96
N VAL A 42 -0.48 3.76 13.35
CA VAL A 42 -0.50 4.78 12.29
C VAL A 42 0.00 6.11 12.84
N ILE A 43 -0.47 6.54 14.02
CA ILE A 43 0.00 7.76 14.69
C ILE A 43 1.50 7.64 15.00
N LEU A 44 1.92 6.55 15.64
CA LEU A 44 3.32 6.33 15.98
C LEU A 44 4.22 6.36 14.73
N SER A 45 3.78 5.77 13.61
CA SER A 45 4.54 5.78 12.36
C SER A 45 4.70 7.19 11.78
N GLY A 46 3.76 8.10 12.03
CA GLY A 46 3.85 9.50 11.62
C GLY A 46 4.99 10.28 12.30
N PHE A 47 5.40 9.85 13.51
CA PHE A 47 6.55 10.43 14.22
C PHE A 47 7.90 9.78 13.83
N LEU A 48 7.88 8.70 13.05
CA LEU A 48 9.09 8.02 12.60
C LEU A 48 9.51 8.56 11.23
N ASN A 49 10.26 9.66 11.25
CA ASN A 49 10.83 10.21 10.02
C ASN A 49 12.25 9.64 9.78
N PRO A 50 12.43 8.67 8.86
CA PRO A 50 13.74 8.08 8.61
C PRO A 50 14.71 9.06 7.93
N LEU A 51 14.21 10.08 7.21
CA LEU A 51 15.04 11.04 6.49
C LEU A 51 15.83 11.97 7.42
N GLU A 52 15.31 12.27 8.62
CA GLU A 52 16.03 13.07 9.62
C GLU A 52 17.29 12.38 10.17
N ARG A 53 17.39 11.05 9.98
CA ARG A 53 18.53 10.24 10.44
C ARG A 53 19.64 10.14 9.40
N ILE A 54 19.41 10.63 8.18
CA ILE A 54 20.37 10.59 7.09
C ILE A 54 21.03 11.97 7.01
N ASN A 55 22.24 12.11 7.59
CA ASN A 55 23.03 13.31 7.50
C ASN A 55 23.63 13.45 6.09
N GLU A 56 23.89 14.68 5.66
CA GLU A 56 24.51 14.96 4.35
C GLU A 56 25.87 14.28 4.15
N SER A 57 26.67 14.17 5.23
CA SER A 57 27.95 13.47 5.21
C SER A 57 27.85 11.98 4.83
N VAL A 58 26.69 11.37 4.99
CA VAL A 58 26.45 9.97 4.56
C VAL A 58 26.46 9.87 3.04
N LEU A 59 25.95 10.87 2.32
CA LEU A 59 25.89 10.89 0.86
C LEU A 59 27.26 11.00 0.19
N GLU A 60 28.29 11.45 0.92
CA GLU A 60 29.68 11.53 0.46
C GLU A 60 30.44 10.22 0.55
N GLN A 61 29.86 9.23 1.23
CA GLN A 61 30.49 7.93 1.44
C GLN A 61 30.32 7.00 0.22
N PRO A 62 31.12 5.90 0.13
CA PRO A 62 30.94 4.89 -0.89
C PRO A 62 29.53 4.32 -0.90
N PHE A 63 29.01 3.97 -2.07
CA PHE A 63 27.64 3.48 -2.29
C PHE A 63 27.18 2.42 -1.26
N LEU A 64 28.03 1.45 -0.95
CA LEU A 64 27.69 0.38 -0.01
C LEU A 64 27.44 0.89 1.41
N SER A 65 28.19 1.92 1.84
CA SER A 65 28.02 2.58 3.12
C SER A 65 26.72 3.40 3.16
N VAL A 66 26.45 4.18 2.11
CA VAL A 66 25.18 4.91 1.95
C VAL A 66 23.99 3.95 2.03
N PHE A 67 24.05 2.83 1.31
CA PHE A 67 23.02 1.82 1.35
C PHE A 67 22.83 1.25 2.76
N GLY A 68 23.89 0.96 3.49
CA GLY A 68 23.85 0.48 4.87
C GLY A 68 23.15 1.47 5.82
N HIS A 69 23.48 2.76 5.74
CA HIS A 69 22.86 3.80 6.57
C HIS A 69 21.38 4.00 6.23
N VAL A 70 21.04 4.03 4.94
CA VAL A 70 19.65 4.12 4.48
C VAL A 70 18.86 2.90 4.95
N PHE A 71 19.39 1.69 4.78
CA PHE A 71 18.74 0.46 5.24
C PHE A 71 18.50 0.48 6.76
N GLN A 72 19.49 0.88 7.54
CA GLN A 72 19.36 0.99 9.01
C GLN A 72 18.33 2.04 9.41
N ALA A 73 18.27 3.19 8.74
CA ALA A 73 17.30 4.25 9.01
C ALA A 73 15.86 3.79 8.74
N TYR A 74 15.65 2.99 7.69
CA TYR A 74 14.33 2.49 7.29
C TYR A 74 13.90 1.19 7.96
N LEU A 75 14.84 0.42 8.56
CA LEU A 75 14.55 -0.90 9.12
C LEU A 75 13.45 -0.84 10.20
N PHE A 76 13.58 0.07 11.15
CA PHE A 76 12.60 0.20 12.24
C PHE A 76 11.23 0.67 11.74
N PRO A 77 11.10 1.73 10.92
CA PRO A 77 9.82 2.10 10.27
C PRO A 77 9.19 0.96 9.47
N LEU A 78 10.00 0.14 8.76
CA LEU A 78 9.51 -1.03 8.03
C LEU A 78 8.92 -2.09 8.95
N LEU A 79 9.57 -2.37 10.08
CA LEU A 79 9.07 -3.31 11.09
C LEU A 79 7.76 -2.81 11.70
N VAL A 80 7.68 -1.55 12.12
CA VAL A 80 6.46 -0.94 12.66
C VAL A 80 5.32 -0.99 11.63
N SER A 81 5.61 -0.65 10.36
CA SER A 81 4.65 -0.74 9.27
C SER A 81 4.18 -2.18 9.01
N PHE A 82 5.07 -3.18 9.15
CA PHE A 82 4.70 -4.58 8.99
C PHE A 82 3.79 -5.06 10.13
N ILE A 83 4.13 -4.75 11.38
CA ILE A 83 3.28 -5.05 12.55
C ILE A 83 1.91 -4.38 12.39
N GLY A 84 1.89 -3.11 11.96
CA GLY A 84 0.65 -2.39 11.65
C GLY A 84 -0.21 -3.10 10.59
N THR A 85 0.41 -3.68 9.57
CA THR A 85 -0.30 -4.47 8.55
C THR A 85 -0.90 -5.74 9.13
N VAL A 86 -0.19 -6.44 10.01
CA VAL A 86 -0.69 -7.65 10.70
C VAL A 86 -1.88 -7.31 11.59
N LEU A 87 -1.76 -6.26 12.43
CA LEU A 87 -2.84 -5.78 13.28
C LEU A 87 -4.07 -5.32 12.48
N LEU A 88 -3.84 -4.59 11.39
CA LEU A 88 -4.92 -4.17 10.49
C LEU A 88 -5.64 -5.37 9.88
N THR A 89 -4.90 -6.40 9.44
CA THR A 89 -5.48 -7.63 8.90
C THR A 89 -6.28 -8.38 9.97
N SER A 90 -5.80 -8.40 11.22
CA SER A 90 -6.54 -8.97 12.34
C SER A 90 -7.83 -8.20 12.64
N SER A 91 -7.80 -6.87 12.58
CA SER A 91 -9.01 -6.04 12.71
C SER A 91 -9.99 -6.26 11.55
N VAL A 92 -9.50 -6.47 10.34
CA VAL A 92 -10.33 -6.85 9.18
C VAL A 92 -10.98 -8.22 9.41
N TYR A 93 -10.24 -9.20 9.93
CA TYR A 93 -10.79 -10.52 10.27
C TYR A 93 -11.92 -10.39 11.30
N ALA A 94 -11.71 -9.63 12.38
CA ALA A 94 -12.73 -9.35 13.37
C ALA A 94 -13.97 -8.67 12.77
N THR A 95 -13.77 -7.69 11.90
CA THR A 95 -14.88 -6.99 11.20
C THR A 95 -15.67 -7.95 10.30
N LEU A 96 -14.99 -8.86 9.58
CA LEU A 96 -15.65 -9.89 8.78
C LEU A 96 -16.45 -10.86 9.64
N THR A 97 -15.95 -11.22 10.83
CA THR A 97 -16.67 -12.05 11.81
C THR A 97 -17.91 -11.34 12.33
N LEU A 98 -17.81 -10.07 12.71
CA LEU A 98 -18.95 -9.23 13.10
C LEU A 98 -20.01 -9.11 12.01
N MET A 99 -19.60 -9.05 10.75
CA MET A 99 -20.53 -9.04 9.60
C MET A 99 -21.22 -10.38 9.35
N LYS A 100 -20.68 -11.49 9.87
CA LYS A 100 -21.29 -12.83 9.79
C LYS A 100 -22.20 -13.12 10.99
N ASP A 101 -21.76 -12.71 12.19
CA ASP A 101 -22.47 -12.95 13.45
C ASP A 101 -22.66 -11.62 14.21
N SER A 102 -23.91 -11.16 14.22
CA SER A 102 -24.30 -9.90 14.88
C SER A 102 -24.31 -9.99 16.42
N LYS A 103 -24.11 -11.18 17.01
CA LYS A 103 -24.05 -11.36 18.48
C LYS A 103 -22.69 -11.02 19.08
N THR A 104 -21.65 -10.97 18.26
CA THR A 104 -20.29 -10.62 18.70
C THR A 104 -20.17 -9.12 18.95
N GLU A 105 -19.75 -8.70 20.14
CA GLU A 105 -19.54 -7.29 20.42
C GLU A 105 -18.15 -6.81 19.98
N PRO A 106 -18.04 -5.60 19.35
CA PRO A 106 -16.76 -5.02 18.99
C PRO A 106 -15.93 -4.70 20.25
N SER A 107 -14.70 -5.21 20.32
CA SER A 107 -13.77 -4.98 21.42
C SER A 107 -12.32 -4.86 20.93
N VAL A 108 -11.46 -4.27 21.76
CA VAL A 108 -10.01 -4.18 21.46
C VAL A 108 -9.39 -5.57 21.35
N LYS A 109 -9.86 -6.55 22.14
CA LYS A 109 -9.39 -7.95 22.05
C LYS A 109 -9.58 -8.55 20.66
N ASN A 110 -10.63 -8.14 19.95
CA ASN A 110 -10.91 -8.64 18.59
C ASN A 110 -9.85 -8.20 17.58
N SER A 111 -9.12 -7.08 17.82
CA SER A 111 -8.01 -6.67 16.97
C SER A 111 -6.80 -7.61 17.05
N LEU A 112 -6.78 -8.52 18.01
CA LEU A 112 -5.73 -9.53 18.20
C LEU A 112 -6.18 -10.95 17.79
N ALA A 113 -7.33 -11.10 17.13
CA ALA A 113 -7.92 -12.40 16.79
C ALA A 113 -7.04 -13.32 15.90
N LEU A 114 -6.06 -12.75 15.18
CA LEU A 114 -5.11 -13.52 14.36
C LEU A 114 -3.75 -13.76 15.06
N PHE A 115 -3.60 -13.37 16.33
CA PHE A 115 -2.38 -13.59 17.11
C PHE A 115 -2.36 -14.93 17.85
N ASP A 116 -3.27 -15.82 17.51
CA ASP A 116 -3.25 -17.22 17.92
C ASP A 116 -2.17 -18.00 17.15
N GLU A 117 -1.48 -18.96 17.79
CA GLU A 117 -0.28 -19.62 17.25
C GLU A 117 -0.47 -20.16 15.82
N GLU A 118 -1.56 -20.87 15.57
CA GLU A 118 -1.83 -21.47 14.27
C GLU A 118 -2.14 -20.45 13.17
N ARG A 119 -2.90 -19.40 13.51
CA ARG A 119 -3.34 -18.36 12.55
C ARG A 119 -2.25 -17.33 12.30
N PHE A 120 -1.46 -17.02 13.31
CA PHE A 120 -0.40 -16.03 13.22
C PHE A 120 0.66 -16.42 12.18
N SER A 121 1.16 -17.64 12.22
CA SER A 121 2.18 -18.13 11.29
C SER A 121 1.73 -18.01 9.83
N GLN A 122 0.50 -18.41 9.53
CA GLN A 122 -0.06 -18.34 8.18
C GLN A 122 -0.31 -16.90 7.74
N THR A 123 -0.76 -16.05 8.66
CA THR A 123 -0.97 -14.62 8.42
C THR A 123 0.36 -13.94 8.13
N PHE A 124 1.35 -14.15 8.99
CA PHE A 124 2.69 -13.59 8.85
C PHE A 124 3.33 -13.97 7.51
N LEU A 125 3.36 -15.25 7.18
CA LEU A 125 3.92 -15.75 5.92
C LEU A 125 3.21 -15.20 4.68
N THR A 126 1.88 -15.09 4.72
CA THR A 126 1.11 -14.57 3.58
C THR A 126 1.39 -13.09 3.36
N LEU A 127 1.41 -12.29 4.43
CA LEU A 127 1.68 -10.85 4.35
C LEU A 127 3.14 -10.57 3.98
N LEU A 128 4.09 -11.36 4.52
CA LEU A 128 5.50 -11.26 4.17
C LEU A 128 5.71 -11.58 2.69
N LEU A 129 5.10 -12.65 2.19
CA LEU A 129 5.18 -13.04 0.78
C LEU A 129 4.55 -11.99 -0.13
N LYS A 130 3.38 -11.41 0.25
CA LYS A 130 2.78 -10.28 -0.47
C LYS A 130 3.76 -9.10 -0.55
N ARG A 131 4.35 -8.72 0.59
CA ARG A 131 5.31 -7.62 0.66
C ARG A 131 6.55 -7.87 -0.19
N PHE A 132 7.08 -9.09 -0.16
CA PHE A 132 8.20 -9.51 -0.99
C PHE A 132 7.91 -9.37 -2.49
N TYR A 133 6.75 -9.84 -2.96
CA TYR A 133 6.38 -9.66 -4.37
C TYR A 133 6.20 -8.19 -4.75
N LEU A 134 5.58 -7.38 -3.89
CA LEU A 134 5.46 -5.94 -4.14
C LEU A 134 6.81 -5.23 -4.15
N PHE A 135 7.75 -5.64 -3.28
CA PHE A 135 9.11 -5.14 -3.27
C PHE A 135 9.83 -5.44 -4.59
N LEU A 136 9.72 -6.66 -5.12
CA LEU A 136 10.31 -6.98 -6.44
C LEU A 136 9.78 -6.06 -7.56
N TRP A 137 8.50 -5.74 -7.54
CA TRP A 137 7.90 -4.81 -8.51
C TRP A 137 8.28 -3.35 -8.25
N SER A 138 8.75 -2.99 -7.07
CA SER A 138 9.21 -1.64 -6.74
C SER A 138 10.67 -1.38 -7.09
N ILE A 139 11.45 -2.39 -7.48
CA ILE A 139 12.89 -2.25 -7.79
C ILE A 139 13.17 -1.14 -8.82
N PRO A 140 12.45 -1.03 -9.96
CA PRO A 140 12.69 0.07 -10.89
C PRO A 140 12.47 1.46 -10.28
N ASN A 141 11.44 1.60 -9.43
CA ASN A 141 11.20 2.84 -8.68
C ASN A 141 12.34 3.17 -7.72
N LEU A 142 12.83 2.18 -6.97
CA LEU A 142 13.94 2.36 -6.03
C LEU A 142 15.21 2.78 -6.75
N LEU A 143 15.51 2.17 -7.90
CA LEU A 143 16.66 2.57 -8.74
C LEU A 143 16.46 4.00 -9.28
N GLY A 144 15.26 4.35 -9.73
CA GLY A 144 14.95 5.70 -10.18
C GLY A 144 15.12 6.75 -9.08
N ILE A 145 14.62 6.49 -7.88
CA ILE A 145 14.80 7.35 -6.71
C ILE A 145 16.29 7.49 -6.36
N TYR A 146 17.04 6.37 -6.37
CA TYR A 146 18.48 6.41 -6.12
C TYR A 146 19.21 7.32 -7.13
N LEU A 147 18.93 7.18 -8.43
CA LEU A 147 19.54 8.02 -9.46
C LEU A 147 19.14 9.50 -9.31
N LEU A 148 17.92 9.79 -8.85
CA LEU A 148 17.47 11.16 -8.55
C LEU A 148 18.28 11.77 -7.40
N PHE A 149 18.50 11.03 -6.31
CA PHE A 149 19.35 11.48 -5.21
C PHE A 149 20.80 11.65 -5.65
N TYR A 150 21.32 10.74 -6.46
CA TYR A 150 22.67 10.82 -6.99
C TYR A 150 22.87 12.04 -7.91
N SER A 151 21.90 12.34 -8.78
CA SER A 151 21.94 13.56 -9.61
C SER A 151 21.91 14.84 -8.75
N SER A 152 21.09 14.86 -7.69
CA SER A 152 21.05 15.98 -6.74
C SER A 152 22.38 16.17 -5.99
N PHE A 153 23.03 15.07 -5.61
CA PHE A 153 24.37 15.10 -5.01
C PHE A 153 25.42 15.66 -5.98
N LEU A 154 25.39 15.23 -7.26
CA LEU A 154 26.29 15.76 -8.29
C LEU A 154 26.09 17.28 -8.47
N ALA A 155 24.83 17.75 -8.49
CA ALA A 155 24.52 19.17 -8.58
C ALA A 155 25.08 19.96 -7.39
N LYS A 156 24.86 19.46 -6.17
CA LYS A 156 25.42 20.09 -4.96
C LYS A 156 26.94 20.15 -4.99
N LYS A 157 27.60 19.05 -5.34
CA LYS A 157 29.07 18.98 -5.45
C LYS A 157 29.61 20.00 -6.47
N PHE A 158 28.96 20.09 -7.64
CA PHE A 158 29.34 21.02 -8.68
C PHE A 158 29.26 22.49 -8.20
N VAL A 159 28.12 22.88 -7.58
CA VAL A 159 27.92 24.22 -7.01
C VAL A 159 28.95 24.55 -5.91
N THR A 160 29.30 23.54 -5.09
CA THR A 160 30.33 23.74 -4.04
C THR A 160 31.72 23.96 -4.61
N LEU A 161 32.07 23.30 -5.73
CA LEU A 161 33.35 23.46 -6.40
C LEU A 161 33.45 24.78 -7.22
N HIS A 162 32.31 25.34 -7.61
CA HIS A 162 32.21 26.58 -8.40
C HIS A 162 31.40 27.63 -7.64
N PRO A 163 32.03 28.34 -6.66
CA PRO A 163 31.34 29.34 -5.82
C PRO A 163 30.82 30.53 -6.61
N GLU A 164 31.32 30.78 -7.82
CA GLU A 164 30.85 31.79 -8.79
C GLU A 164 29.50 31.47 -9.45
N PHE A 165 28.89 30.30 -9.14
CA PHE A 165 27.53 30.02 -9.56
C PHE A 165 26.57 31.06 -8.93
N PRO A 166 25.68 31.74 -9.72
CA PRO A 166 25.16 31.37 -11.04
C PRO A 166 25.82 32.04 -12.25
N ASN A 167 26.91 32.79 -12.09
CA ASN A 167 27.57 33.54 -13.18
C ASN A 167 28.57 32.70 -13.97
N LEU A 168 28.37 31.38 -13.98
CA LEU A 168 29.23 30.42 -14.67
C LEU A 168 29.10 30.56 -16.19
N ASP A 169 30.24 30.48 -16.88
CA ASP A 169 30.24 30.38 -18.33
C ASP A 169 29.71 29.03 -18.77
N LEU A 170 28.49 29.03 -19.30
CA LEU A 170 27.79 27.81 -19.77
C LEU A 170 28.50 27.17 -20.98
N SER A 171 29.36 27.89 -21.65
CA SER A 171 30.14 27.40 -22.81
C SER A 171 31.45 26.70 -22.40
N SER A 172 31.79 26.68 -21.11
CA SER A 172 32.99 25.98 -20.66
C SER A 172 32.82 24.47 -20.80
N VAL A 173 33.87 23.80 -21.26
CA VAL A 173 33.88 22.33 -21.46
C VAL A 173 33.53 21.60 -20.16
N GLU A 174 33.86 22.15 -19.01
CA GLU A 174 33.58 21.56 -17.71
C GLU A 174 32.10 21.66 -17.36
N THR A 175 31.47 22.79 -17.59
CA THR A 175 30.04 23.01 -17.40
C THR A 175 29.21 22.16 -18.36
N GLU A 176 29.60 22.09 -19.64
CA GLU A 176 28.92 21.18 -20.61
C GLU A 176 28.98 19.73 -20.18
N ARG A 177 30.14 19.23 -19.75
CA ARG A 177 30.30 17.86 -19.28
C ARG A 177 29.45 17.57 -18.03
N PHE A 178 29.42 18.50 -17.09
CA PHE A 178 28.56 18.40 -15.91
C PHE A 178 27.09 18.34 -16.31
N LEU A 179 26.62 19.27 -17.14
CA LEU A 179 25.19 19.28 -17.57
C LEU A 179 24.80 18.02 -18.31
N MET A 180 25.70 17.47 -19.15
CA MET A 180 25.47 16.21 -19.85
C MET A 180 25.32 15.04 -18.83
N VAL A 181 26.23 14.89 -17.89
CA VAL A 181 26.22 13.79 -16.91
C VAL A 181 25.02 13.95 -15.96
N PHE A 182 24.79 15.14 -15.42
CA PHE A 182 23.65 15.44 -14.58
C PHE A 182 22.33 15.16 -15.31
N GLY A 183 22.18 15.69 -16.53
CA GLY A 183 21.00 15.51 -17.35
C GLY A 183 20.71 14.04 -17.65
N LEU A 184 21.75 13.24 -17.94
CA LEU A 184 21.62 11.80 -18.19
C LEU A 184 21.06 11.06 -16.96
N TYR A 185 21.63 11.28 -15.77
CA TYR A 185 21.16 10.64 -14.54
C TYR A 185 19.76 11.12 -14.15
N PHE A 186 19.48 12.40 -14.29
CA PHE A 186 18.17 12.97 -14.00
C PHE A 186 17.09 12.42 -14.93
N LEU A 187 17.31 12.39 -16.25
CA LEU A 187 16.37 11.80 -17.20
C LEU A 187 16.19 10.30 -16.99
N ALA A 188 17.27 9.55 -16.76
CA ALA A 188 17.19 8.13 -16.46
C ALA A 188 16.38 7.88 -15.19
N SER A 189 16.51 8.71 -14.15
CA SER A 189 15.73 8.61 -12.92
C SER A 189 14.23 8.80 -13.18
N LEU A 190 13.86 9.82 -13.95
CA LEU A 190 12.46 10.09 -14.29
C LEU A 190 11.83 8.92 -15.09
N ILE A 191 12.56 8.42 -16.09
CA ILE A 191 12.10 7.27 -16.89
C ILE A 191 11.89 6.05 -15.99
N LEU A 192 12.83 5.72 -15.12
CA LEU A 192 12.72 4.57 -14.22
C LEU A 192 11.58 4.73 -13.21
N ILE A 193 11.33 5.93 -12.69
CA ILE A 193 10.20 6.21 -11.79
C ILE A 193 8.88 6.02 -12.54
N ILE A 194 8.75 6.56 -13.76
CA ILE A 194 7.52 6.44 -14.57
C ILE A 194 7.26 4.97 -14.91
N VAL A 195 8.25 4.28 -15.48
CA VAL A 195 8.14 2.86 -15.85
C VAL A 195 7.88 2.00 -14.61
N GLY A 196 8.60 2.28 -13.52
CA GLY A 196 8.41 1.59 -12.24
C GLY A 196 6.98 1.71 -11.73
N ASN A 197 6.37 2.91 -11.76
CA ASN A 197 4.98 3.10 -11.36
C ASN A 197 3.99 2.40 -12.31
N ILE A 198 4.22 2.43 -13.61
CA ILE A 198 3.39 1.70 -14.59
C ILE A 198 3.39 0.20 -14.32
N LEU A 199 4.51 -0.37 -13.87
CA LEU A 199 4.63 -1.78 -13.51
C LEU A 199 4.07 -2.07 -12.10
N TYR A 200 4.37 -1.23 -11.11
CA TYR A 200 4.02 -1.43 -9.71
C TYR A 200 2.52 -1.30 -9.44
N ILE A 201 1.87 -0.23 -9.92
CA ILE A 201 0.46 0.08 -9.62
C ILE A 201 -0.49 -1.07 -9.99
N PRO A 202 -0.42 -1.69 -11.18
CA PRO A 202 -1.29 -2.81 -11.51
C PRO A 202 -1.06 -4.04 -10.63
N GLN A 203 0.15 -4.26 -10.11
CA GLN A 203 0.45 -5.36 -9.21
C GLN A 203 -0.04 -5.07 -7.79
N TYR A 204 0.10 -3.83 -7.32
CA TYR A 204 -0.47 -3.39 -6.04
C TYR A 204 -1.97 -3.72 -5.98
N TYR A 205 -2.73 -3.34 -7.02
CA TYR A 205 -4.16 -3.67 -7.11
C TYR A 205 -4.43 -5.16 -7.35
N ALA A 206 -3.53 -5.90 -7.97
CA ALA A 206 -3.68 -7.35 -8.12
C ALA A 206 -3.60 -8.10 -6.78
N TYR A 207 -2.83 -7.60 -5.82
CA TYR A 207 -2.68 -8.18 -4.49
C TYR A 207 -3.55 -7.51 -3.41
N SER A 208 -4.43 -6.60 -3.78
CA SER A 208 -5.26 -5.83 -2.84
C SER A 208 -6.30 -6.66 -2.06
N GLN A 209 -6.63 -7.87 -2.54
CA GLN A 209 -7.62 -8.75 -1.90
C GLN A 209 -6.98 -9.85 -1.03
N VAL A 210 -5.65 -9.83 -0.88
CA VAL A 210 -4.91 -10.89 -0.17
C VAL A 210 -5.36 -11.01 1.28
N GLU A 211 -5.54 -9.89 2.00
CA GLU A 211 -5.94 -9.88 3.40
C GLU A 211 -7.34 -10.50 3.59
N PHE A 212 -8.29 -10.14 2.73
CA PHE A 212 -9.66 -10.66 2.80
C PHE A 212 -9.74 -12.16 2.46
N LEU A 213 -8.98 -12.57 1.43
CA LEU A 213 -8.88 -13.98 1.04
C LEU A 213 -8.17 -14.81 2.11
N LEU A 214 -7.16 -14.24 2.78
CA LEU A 214 -6.49 -14.87 3.90
C LEU A 214 -7.47 -15.13 5.04
N CYS A 215 -8.22 -14.11 5.46
CA CYS A 215 -9.24 -14.25 6.51
C CYS A 215 -10.24 -15.36 6.19
N TYR A 216 -10.72 -15.42 4.96
CA TYR A 216 -11.63 -16.45 4.51
C TYR A 216 -10.98 -17.87 4.49
N SER A 217 -9.71 -17.95 4.06
CA SER A 217 -8.98 -19.22 3.99
C SER A 217 -8.63 -19.77 5.37
N LEU A 218 -8.39 -18.90 6.35
CA LEU A 218 -8.15 -19.28 7.75
C LEU A 218 -9.40 -19.92 8.38
N ASP A 219 -10.60 -19.38 8.10
CA ASP A 219 -11.85 -19.98 8.56
C ASP A 219 -12.08 -21.40 7.99
N LEU A 220 -11.52 -21.68 6.82
CA LEU A 220 -11.63 -22.99 6.16
C LEU A 220 -10.48 -23.97 6.52
N GLY A 221 -9.50 -23.55 7.31
CA GLY A 221 -8.31 -24.35 7.62
C GLY A 221 -7.40 -24.65 6.41
N GLN A 222 -7.52 -23.89 5.30
CA GLN A 222 -6.84 -24.16 4.03
C GLN A 222 -5.94 -23.00 3.59
N ALA A 223 -5.37 -22.25 4.51
CA ALA A 223 -4.55 -21.08 4.18
C ALA A 223 -3.19 -21.50 3.59
N SER A 224 -3.00 -21.30 2.29
CA SER A 224 -1.73 -21.44 1.60
C SER A 224 -1.32 -20.09 1.01
N PRO A 225 -0.20 -19.48 1.45
CA PRO A 225 0.22 -18.13 1.03
C PRO A 225 0.27 -17.97 -0.49
N ARG A 226 0.93 -18.89 -1.20
CA ARG A 226 1.04 -18.83 -2.66
C ARG A 226 -0.31 -18.93 -3.38
N ARG A 227 -1.20 -19.78 -2.87
CA ARG A 227 -2.54 -19.97 -3.43
C ARG A 227 -3.38 -18.70 -3.24
N ILE A 228 -3.32 -18.08 -2.06
CA ILE A 228 -4.04 -16.83 -1.74
C ILE A 228 -3.60 -15.70 -2.67
N LEU A 229 -2.28 -15.50 -2.87
CA LEU A 229 -1.77 -14.48 -3.78
C LEU A 229 -2.22 -14.72 -5.23
N LYS A 230 -2.14 -15.97 -5.71
CA LYS A 230 -2.60 -16.34 -7.07
C LYS A 230 -4.08 -16.09 -7.24
N THR A 231 -4.89 -16.44 -6.24
CA THR A 231 -6.34 -16.22 -6.24
C THR A 231 -6.68 -14.74 -6.23
N SER A 232 -5.99 -13.90 -5.42
CA SER A 232 -6.16 -12.45 -5.42
C SER A 232 -5.93 -11.84 -6.82
N ARG A 233 -4.84 -12.22 -7.48
CA ARG A 233 -4.54 -11.76 -8.86
C ARG A 233 -5.64 -12.16 -9.85
N SER A 234 -6.18 -13.37 -9.71
CA SER A 234 -7.27 -13.85 -10.56
C SER A 234 -8.57 -13.09 -10.33
N PHE A 235 -8.94 -12.85 -9.07
CA PHE A 235 -10.15 -12.11 -8.70
C PHE A 235 -10.11 -10.65 -9.14
N MET A 236 -8.96 -10.02 -9.02
CA MET A 236 -8.79 -8.61 -9.42
C MET A 236 -8.64 -8.41 -10.93
N LYS A 237 -8.63 -9.49 -11.72
CA LYS A 237 -8.63 -9.37 -13.19
C LYS A 237 -9.93 -8.72 -13.66
N GLY A 238 -9.83 -7.53 -14.28
CA GLY A 238 -10.98 -6.72 -14.71
C GLY A 238 -11.50 -5.72 -13.67
N TYR A 239 -11.13 -5.84 -12.39
CA TYR A 239 -11.61 -4.96 -11.32
C TYR A 239 -10.54 -3.99 -10.76
N LYS A 240 -9.28 -4.10 -11.20
CA LYS A 240 -8.16 -3.26 -10.72
C LYS A 240 -8.46 -1.77 -10.84
N PHE A 241 -8.97 -1.34 -12.00
CA PHE A 241 -9.30 0.06 -12.25
C PHE A 241 -10.47 0.55 -11.37
N GLN A 242 -11.47 -0.31 -11.12
CA GLN A 242 -12.59 0.04 -10.24
C GLN A 242 -12.11 0.21 -8.78
N HIS A 243 -11.16 -0.62 -8.34
CA HIS A 243 -10.53 -0.47 -7.02
C HIS A 243 -9.68 0.81 -6.94
N PHE A 244 -8.93 1.14 -8.00
CA PHE A 244 -8.22 2.42 -8.09
C PHE A 244 -9.17 3.62 -7.96
N VAL A 245 -10.30 3.60 -8.67
CA VAL A 245 -11.33 4.66 -8.56
C VAL A 245 -11.92 4.71 -7.15
N LEU A 246 -12.09 3.56 -6.47
CA LEU A 246 -12.52 3.53 -5.08
C LEU A 246 -11.51 4.21 -4.16
N ASP A 247 -10.21 3.88 -4.29
CA ASP A 247 -9.14 4.52 -3.50
C ASP A 247 -9.05 6.03 -3.79
N LEU A 248 -9.26 6.45 -5.05
CA LEU A 248 -9.33 7.86 -5.41
C LEU A 248 -10.51 8.58 -4.71
N GLN A 249 -11.66 7.92 -4.57
CA GLN A 249 -12.80 8.45 -3.81
C GLN A 249 -12.54 8.49 -2.29
N LEU A 250 -11.61 7.67 -1.79
CA LEU A 250 -11.18 7.68 -0.39
C LEU A 250 -10.02 8.65 -0.13
N LEU A 251 -9.45 9.25 -1.18
CA LEU A 251 -8.30 10.17 -1.08
C LEU A 251 -8.54 11.35 -0.11
N PRO A 252 -9.71 12.01 -0.06
CA PRO A 252 -9.98 13.08 0.91
C PRO A 252 -9.83 12.61 2.37
N TRP A 253 -10.18 11.35 2.67
CA TRP A 253 -10.04 10.76 4.01
C TRP A 253 -8.58 10.47 4.36
N TYR A 254 -7.78 10.01 3.39
CA TYR A 254 -6.33 9.85 3.57
C TYR A 254 -5.65 11.19 3.78
N PHE A 255 -6.07 12.22 3.04
CA PHE A 255 -5.56 13.59 3.21
C PHE A 255 -5.91 14.18 4.58
N LEU A 256 -7.15 13.99 5.05
CA LEU A 256 -7.55 14.38 6.41
C LEU A 256 -6.71 13.66 7.47
N ASN A 257 -6.46 12.36 7.29
CA ASN A 257 -5.61 11.60 8.21
C ASN A 257 -4.17 12.13 8.22
N TRP A 258 -3.64 12.53 7.09
CA TRP A 258 -2.30 13.10 6.97
C TRP A 258 -2.21 14.46 7.69
N ILE A 259 -3.15 15.39 7.48
CA ILE A 259 -3.19 16.71 8.13
C ILE A 259 -3.29 16.58 9.66
N THR A 260 -4.02 15.57 10.15
CA THR A 260 -4.21 15.32 11.59
C THR A 260 -3.10 14.46 12.21
N PHE A 261 -1.97 14.26 11.52
CA PHE A 261 -0.87 13.40 11.96
C PHE A 261 -1.33 11.99 12.38
N GLY A 262 -2.33 11.46 11.69
CA GLY A 262 -2.88 10.14 11.98
C GLY A 262 -3.98 10.09 13.04
N ILE A 263 -4.26 11.16 13.77
CA ILE A 263 -5.28 11.17 14.84
C ILE A 263 -6.66 10.80 14.28
N ALA A 264 -7.00 11.30 13.08
CA ALA A 264 -8.26 10.96 12.43
C ALA A 264 -8.42 9.47 12.12
N SER A 265 -7.34 8.67 12.15
CA SER A 265 -7.39 7.23 11.87
C SER A 265 -8.35 6.46 12.78
N PHE A 266 -8.55 6.89 14.02
CA PHE A 266 -9.50 6.25 14.94
C PHE A 266 -10.93 6.19 14.37
N LEU A 267 -11.34 7.21 13.63
CA LEU A 267 -12.66 7.30 13.03
C LEU A 267 -12.67 6.85 11.57
N LEU A 268 -11.58 7.10 10.85
CA LEU A 268 -11.50 6.88 9.41
C LEU A 268 -11.14 5.45 9.04
N LEU A 269 -10.26 4.77 9.81
CA LEU A 269 -9.87 3.38 9.52
C LEU A 269 -11.05 2.42 9.48
N PRO A 270 -12.00 2.43 10.45
CA PRO A 270 -13.18 1.59 10.38
C PRO A 270 -13.96 1.79 9.08
N TYR A 271 -14.20 3.05 8.69
CA TYR A 271 -14.92 3.38 7.46
C TYR A 271 -14.20 2.92 6.20
N ILE A 272 -12.89 3.20 6.10
CA ILE A 272 -12.06 2.82 4.96
C ILE A 272 -12.04 1.30 4.80
N GLN A 273 -11.86 0.56 5.91
CA GLN A 273 -11.79 -0.89 5.86
C GLN A 273 -13.16 -1.52 5.57
N CYS A 274 -14.25 -1.02 6.16
CA CYS A 274 -15.61 -1.46 5.81
C CYS A 274 -15.90 -1.23 4.32
N THR A 275 -15.44 -0.11 3.75
CA THR A 275 -15.59 0.16 2.32
C THR A 275 -14.82 -0.85 1.47
N LYS A 276 -13.58 -1.17 1.84
CA LYS A 276 -12.76 -2.18 1.15
C LYS A 276 -13.34 -3.59 1.29
N ILE A 277 -13.86 -3.95 2.47
CA ILE A 277 -14.57 -5.21 2.70
C ILE A 277 -15.82 -5.31 1.83
N SER A 278 -16.62 -4.26 1.75
CA SER A 278 -17.83 -4.22 0.92
C SER A 278 -17.49 -4.37 -0.57
N PHE A 279 -16.42 -3.73 -1.02
CA PHE A 279 -15.89 -3.91 -2.38
C PHE A 279 -15.44 -5.35 -2.62
N TYR A 280 -14.68 -5.95 -1.69
CA TYR A 280 -14.28 -7.36 -1.76
C TYR A 280 -15.48 -8.29 -1.91
N ARG A 281 -16.51 -8.08 -1.09
CA ARG A 281 -17.75 -8.88 -1.15
C ARG A 281 -18.44 -8.74 -2.52
N ALA A 282 -18.46 -7.54 -3.10
CA ALA A 282 -19.02 -7.29 -4.44
C ALA A 282 -18.21 -8.02 -5.53
N VAL A 283 -16.86 -7.96 -5.47
CA VAL A 283 -15.97 -8.70 -6.39
C VAL A 283 -16.19 -10.21 -6.26
N LEU A 284 -16.29 -10.71 -5.03
CA LEU A 284 -16.50 -12.14 -4.76
C LEU A 284 -17.83 -12.61 -5.34
N ARG A 285 -18.93 -11.88 -5.11
CA ARG A 285 -20.25 -12.18 -5.70
C ARG A 285 -20.19 -12.22 -7.23
N ALA A 286 -19.55 -11.21 -7.84
CA ALA A 286 -19.39 -11.14 -9.28
C ALA A 286 -18.55 -12.31 -9.84
N ALA A 287 -17.53 -12.76 -9.11
CA ALA A 287 -16.72 -13.92 -9.50
C ALA A 287 -17.49 -15.24 -9.37
N LEU A 288 -18.28 -15.38 -8.32
CA LEU A 288 -19.12 -16.57 -8.09
C LEU A 288 -20.27 -16.66 -9.09
N SER A 289 -20.97 -15.55 -9.38
CA SER A 289 -22.05 -15.52 -10.37
C SER A 289 -21.55 -15.96 -11.75
N LYS A 290 -20.32 -15.53 -12.11
CA LYS A 290 -19.68 -15.94 -13.35
C LYS A 290 -19.34 -17.45 -13.38
N LYS A 291 -18.84 -18.00 -12.27
CA LYS A 291 -18.43 -19.42 -12.17
C LYS A 291 -19.62 -20.36 -12.26
N TYR A 292 -20.75 -19.99 -11.68
CA TYR A 292 -21.92 -20.84 -11.56
C TYR A 292 -23.06 -20.44 -12.50
N GLN A 293 -22.90 -19.43 -13.36
CA GLN A 293 -23.95 -18.84 -14.23
C GLN A 293 -25.26 -18.54 -13.45
N LEU A 294 -25.13 -18.27 -12.15
CA LEU A 294 -26.25 -17.98 -11.29
C LEU A 294 -26.66 -16.51 -11.46
N ASN A 295 -27.83 -16.27 -12.05
CA ASN A 295 -28.49 -14.97 -11.99
C ASN A 295 -28.98 -14.74 -10.56
N TYR A 296 -28.16 -14.11 -9.73
CA TYR A 296 -28.62 -13.56 -8.47
C TYR A 296 -29.18 -12.16 -8.72
N PRO A 297 -30.47 -11.93 -8.46
CA PRO A 297 -30.99 -10.57 -8.38
C PRO A 297 -30.29 -9.85 -7.22
N TRP A 298 -29.93 -8.62 -7.46
CA TRP A 298 -29.16 -7.72 -6.56
C TRP A 298 -29.94 -7.40 -5.27
#